data_d08bada49166439c4f47d5e575aad7c4
#
_entry.id   d08bada49166439c4f47d5e575aad7c4
#
_cell.length_a   1.000
_cell.length_b   1.000
_cell.length_c   1.000
_cell.angle_alpha   90.00
_cell.angle_beta   90.00
_cell.angle_gamma   90.00
#
_symmetry.space_group_name_H-M   'P 1'
#
loop_
_entity.id
_entity.type
_entity.pdbx_description
1 polymer ?
#
loop_
_entity_poly.entity_id
_entity_poly.type
_entity_poly.pdbx_seq_one_letter_code
_entity_poly.pdbx_strand_id
1 'polypeptide(L)'
;MPKSTSLWLDTADTVATEPLERDATADVCVVGAGIAGLTTAYLLAREGRTVIVIDAGHVGHGQTAVTTAHLSYVIDDTFKEMLRLHGPDGARLARDSHARAIDRIETICNEEHIDCRFERLDGFLFLGRNGKVEELDEELEAARAANAKAHRMPDAGVLGFKSGPCIRFSNQAQFHPLQYLYGLAGALQRRGGQIYSNTRAVEATGNSEAQVKTASGHVIRASAIVVATNSPFNDLVAIHTKQAPYHSYAIGARVAPGAITPALYWDTEDPYHYVRLHHATERELGGDNDAAVDILIAGGEDHKTGQAQDADARFARLEQWMRERFPAAGQVEFHWSGQVMETVDGLAYIGRNPLDADNVYIATGDSGMGMTHGTIAGMLIADLILRRQNPWIELYDPGRVRTGAAVEWVKENLNVALQYTHWLTKGDVASIDQITPNNGAVIVESGRKIAVYRDERGTVHRRSAVCPHLGCIVAWNPAASTWDCPCHGSRFDKLGAVINGPSPRNLDEA
;
A
#
# COMPACT_ATOMS: atom_id res chain seq x y z
N MET A 1 -8.72 -19.50 16.00
CA MET A 1 -7.69 -18.48 15.74
C MET A 1 -8.19 -17.61 14.60
N PRO A 2 -7.85 -16.31 14.57
CA PRO A 2 -8.16 -15.45 13.42
C PRO A 2 -7.58 -15.99 12.12
N LYS A 3 -8.23 -15.70 10.98
CA LYS A 3 -7.70 -16.00 9.66
C LYS A 3 -6.50 -15.08 9.38
N SER A 4 -5.37 -15.63 8.99
CA SER A 4 -4.17 -14.86 8.58
C SER A 4 -4.27 -14.41 7.12
N THR A 5 -5.34 -13.69 6.79
CA THR A 5 -5.63 -13.13 5.46
C THR A 5 -6.43 -11.85 5.63
N SER A 6 -6.39 -10.97 4.64
CA SER A 6 -7.26 -9.80 4.66
C SER A 6 -8.71 -10.20 4.41
N LEU A 7 -9.64 -9.43 4.97
CA LEU A 7 -11.07 -9.57 4.71
C LEU A 7 -11.37 -9.58 3.20
N TRP A 8 -10.63 -8.78 2.43
CA TRP A 8 -10.86 -8.60 0.99
C TRP A 8 -10.55 -9.85 0.17
N LEU A 9 -9.50 -10.58 0.54
CA LEU A 9 -9.14 -11.86 -0.09
C LEU A 9 -10.10 -13.00 0.27
N ASP A 10 -10.74 -12.89 1.43
CA ASP A 10 -11.71 -13.88 1.90
C ASP A 10 -13.12 -13.69 1.28
N THR A 11 -13.44 -12.46 0.85
CA THR A 11 -14.80 -12.05 0.44
C THR A 11 -14.94 -11.64 -1.02
N ALA A 12 -13.89 -11.75 -1.82
CA ALA A 12 -13.93 -11.43 -3.25
C ALA A 12 -13.47 -12.60 -4.11
N ASP A 13 -14.22 -12.90 -5.16
CA ASP A 13 -13.84 -13.88 -6.18
C ASP A 13 -12.71 -13.32 -7.04
N THR A 14 -11.68 -14.12 -7.28
CA THR A 14 -10.53 -13.70 -8.10
C THR A 14 -10.88 -13.59 -9.58
N VAL A 15 -10.36 -12.56 -10.25
CA VAL A 15 -10.44 -12.47 -11.71
C VAL A 15 -9.33 -13.32 -12.33
N ALA A 16 -9.72 -14.39 -13.01
CA ALA A 16 -8.78 -15.21 -13.75
C ALA A 16 -8.31 -14.48 -15.01
N THR A 17 -7.00 -14.36 -15.18
CA THR A 17 -6.37 -13.91 -16.41
C THR A 17 -5.16 -14.81 -16.72
N GLU A 18 -4.94 -15.10 -18.00
CA GLU A 18 -3.86 -15.97 -18.43
C GLU A 18 -2.49 -15.26 -18.38
N PRO A 19 -1.38 -15.97 -18.26
CA PRO A 19 -0.06 -15.41 -18.42
C PRO A 19 0.23 -15.00 -19.88
N LEU A 20 1.20 -14.10 -20.06
CA LEU A 20 1.67 -13.74 -21.40
C LEU A 20 2.49 -14.90 -22.00
N GLU A 21 2.04 -15.44 -23.15
CA GLU A 21 2.66 -16.60 -23.81
C GLU A 21 3.41 -16.25 -25.10
N ARG A 22 3.41 -14.98 -25.51
CA ARG A 22 4.06 -14.50 -26.76
C ARG A 22 4.38 -13.02 -26.66
N ASP A 23 5.26 -12.56 -27.52
CA ASP A 23 5.54 -11.13 -27.69
C ASP A 23 4.27 -10.36 -28.05
N ALA A 24 4.15 -9.14 -27.53
CA ALA A 24 2.99 -8.30 -27.74
C ALA A 24 3.37 -6.84 -28.02
N THR A 25 2.42 -6.06 -28.52
CA THR A 25 2.59 -4.63 -28.79
C THR A 25 1.34 -3.86 -28.39
N ALA A 26 1.50 -2.69 -27.76
CA ALA A 26 0.42 -1.77 -27.41
C ALA A 26 0.90 -0.31 -27.46
N ASP A 27 -0.02 0.65 -27.33
CA ASP A 27 0.39 2.06 -27.10
C ASP A 27 1.04 2.22 -25.73
N VAL A 28 0.50 1.52 -24.70
CA VAL A 28 0.98 1.62 -23.32
C VAL A 28 1.10 0.23 -22.68
N CYS A 29 2.26 -0.05 -22.10
CA CYS A 29 2.46 -1.20 -21.20
C CYS A 29 2.44 -0.73 -19.75
N VAL A 30 1.54 -1.29 -18.94
CA VAL A 30 1.43 -1.03 -17.50
C VAL A 30 1.94 -2.24 -16.73
N VAL A 31 2.92 -2.05 -15.87
CA VAL A 31 3.47 -3.09 -14.98
C VAL A 31 2.90 -2.89 -13.58
N GLY A 32 2.07 -3.84 -13.15
CA GLY A 32 1.33 -3.83 -11.89
C GLY A 32 -0.18 -3.69 -12.11
N ALA A 33 -0.95 -4.68 -11.67
CA ALA A 33 -2.41 -4.73 -11.73
C ALA A 33 -3.07 -4.37 -10.38
N GLY A 34 -2.45 -3.47 -9.62
CA GLY A 34 -3.02 -2.82 -8.44
C GLY A 34 -3.86 -1.60 -8.81
N ILE A 35 -4.30 -0.83 -7.79
CA ILE A 35 -5.16 0.35 -7.97
C ILE A 35 -4.55 1.39 -8.92
N ALA A 36 -3.26 1.71 -8.80
CA ALA A 36 -2.59 2.68 -9.65
C ALA A 36 -2.52 2.23 -11.12
N GLY A 37 -2.07 1.00 -11.35
CA GLY A 37 -1.91 0.45 -12.70
C GLY A 37 -3.23 0.28 -13.43
N LEU A 38 -4.23 -0.33 -12.80
CA LEU A 38 -5.55 -0.55 -13.44
C LEU A 38 -6.32 0.76 -13.65
N THR A 39 -6.20 1.73 -12.73
CA THR A 39 -6.82 3.05 -12.96
C THR A 39 -6.17 3.76 -14.14
N THR A 40 -4.82 3.72 -14.25
CA THR A 40 -4.10 4.26 -15.41
C THR A 40 -4.54 3.60 -16.71
N ALA A 41 -4.53 2.27 -16.73
CA ALA A 41 -4.91 1.47 -17.91
C ALA A 41 -6.34 1.74 -18.37
N TYR A 42 -7.29 1.76 -17.43
CA TYR A 42 -8.69 2.04 -17.70
C TYR A 42 -8.91 3.44 -18.29
N LEU A 43 -8.28 4.46 -17.69
CA LEU A 43 -8.43 5.84 -18.18
C LEU A 43 -7.81 6.02 -19.57
N LEU A 44 -6.69 5.37 -19.87
CA LEU A 44 -6.09 5.39 -21.21
C LEU A 44 -6.94 4.63 -22.24
N ALA A 45 -7.48 3.46 -21.88
CA ALA A 45 -8.36 2.70 -22.76
C ALA A 45 -9.66 3.47 -23.07
N ARG A 46 -10.22 4.23 -22.14
CA ARG A 46 -11.34 5.16 -22.39
C ARG A 46 -11.03 6.19 -23.48
N GLU A 47 -9.78 6.60 -23.61
CA GLU A 47 -9.30 7.56 -24.60
C GLU A 47 -8.81 6.87 -25.90
N GLY A 48 -9.16 5.61 -26.08
CA GLY A 48 -8.88 4.85 -27.31
C GLY A 48 -7.44 4.34 -27.44
N ARG A 49 -6.66 4.34 -26.36
CA ARG A 49 -5.31 3.74 -26.38
C ARG A 49 -5.39 2.24 -26.22
N THR A 50 -4.56 1.53 -26.97
CA THR A 50 -4.32 0.11 -26.73
C THR A 50 -3.44 -0.05 -25.50
N VAL A 51 -3.89 -0.87 -24.53
CA VAL A 51 -3.19 -1.02 -23.25
C VAL A 51 -3.00 -2.51 -22.93
N ILE A 52 -1.79 -2.84 -22.52
CA ILE A 52 -1.45 -4.14 -21.93
C ILE A 52 -1.06 -3.91 -20.48
N VAL A 53 -1.70 -4.62 -19.56
CA VAL A 53 -1.33 -4.68 -18.13
C VAL A 53 -0.70 -6.03 -17.85
N ILE A 54 0.43 -6.05 -17.16
CA ILE A 54 1.05 -7.30 -16.67
C ILE A 54 1.24 -7.21 -15.15
N ASP A 55 1.09 -8.35 -14.48
CA ASP A 55 1.37 -8.48 -13.04
C ASP A 55 2.09 -9.78 -12.74
N ALA A 56 2.99 -9.74 -11.75
CA ALA A 56 3.72 -10.91 -11.28
C ALA A 56 2.85 -11.95 -10.57
N GLY A 57 1.69 -11.53 -10.06
CA GLY A 57 0.66 -12.35 -9.45
C GLY A 57 -0.69 -12.17 -10.14
N HIS A 58 -1.77 -12.29 -9.38
CA HIS A 58 -3.13 -12.01 -9.84
C HIS A 58 -3.47 -10.52 -9.73
N VAL A 59 -4.55 -10.10 -10.40
CA VAL A 59 -5.10 -8.76 -10.24
C VAL A 59 -5.32 -8.46 -8.76
N GLY A 60 -4.78 -7.34 -8.30
CA GLY A 60 -4.92 -6.90 -6.91
C GLY A 60 -4.09 -7.67 -5.86
N HIS A 61 -3.28 -8.63 -6.26
CA HIS A 61 -2.47 -9.48 -5.37
C HIS A 61 -1.51 -8.73 -4.43
N GLY A 62 -1.07 -7.53 -4.80
CA GLY A 62 -0.10 -6.74 -4.01
C GLY A 62 -0.72 -6.00 -2.81
N GLN A 63 -0.24 -4.77 -2.55
CA GLN A 63 -0.66 -3.98 -1.39
C GLN A 63 -2.15 -3.59 -1.43
N THR A 64 -2.77 -3.56 -2.62
CA THR A 64 -4.23 -3.33 -2.73
C THR A 64 -5.06 -4.42 -2.02
N ALA A 65 -4.59 -5.66 -1.97
CA ALA A 65 -5.28 -6.75 -1.27
C ALA A 65 -5.18 -6.67 0.25
N VAL A 66 -4.26 -5.91 0.80
CA VAL A 66 -3.98 -5.84 2.25
C VAL A 66 -4.19 -4.44 2.84
N THR A 67 -4.74 -3.53 2.04
CA THR A 67 -5.15 -2.19 2.51
C THR A 67 -6.31 -2.28 3.49
N THR A 68 -6.52 -1.28 4.34
CA THR A 68 -7.76 -1.11 5.09
C THR A 68 -8.84 -0.37 4.30
N ALA A 69 -8.48 0.13 3.11
CA ALA A 69 -9.38 0.73 2.12
C ALA A 69 -10.15 1.98 2.60
N HIS A 70 -9.49 2.83 3.35
CA HIS A 70 -9.95 4.18 3.64
C HIS A 70 -9.84 5.03 2.36
N LEU A 71 -10.88 5.80 2.06
CA LEU A 71 -10.87 6.81 1.00
C LEU A 71 -10.96 8.18 1.66
N SER A 72 -9.81 8.78 1.94
CA SER A 72 -9.72 10.06 2.64
C SER A 72 -8.97 11.10 1.81
N TYR A 73 -9.37 12.36 1.95
CA TYR A 73 -8.58 13.51 1.52
C TYR A 73 -7.77 14.13 2.68
N VAL A 74 -7.92 13.60 3.87
CA VAL A 74 -7.06 13.94 5.00
C VAL A 74 -5.84 13.04 4.90
N ILE A 75 -4.68 13.65 4.71
CA ILE A 75 -3.41 12.96 4.50
C ILE A 75 -2.87 12.54 5.86
N ASP A 76 -2.24 11.38 5.94
CA ASP A 76 -1.73 10.81 7.19
C ASP A 76 -0.78 11.75 7.95
N ASP A 77 0.06 12.51 7.21
CA ASP A 77 1.02 13.47 7.76
C ASP A 77 0.42 14.79 8.29
N THR A 78 -0.89 14.87 8.45
CA THR A 78 -1.63 16.05 8.89
C THR A 78 -1.56 17.26 7.95
N PHE A 79 -2.57 18.12 7.97
CA PHE A 79 -2.56 19.38 7.20
C PHE A 79 -1.50 20.37 7.71
N LYS A 80 -1.20 20.34 9.00
CA LYS A 80 -0.14 21.16 9.59
C LYS A 80 1.21 20.84 8.95
N GLU A 81 1.53 19.55 8.81
CA GLU A 81 2.77 19.11 8.18
C GLU A 81 2.77 19.38 6.67
N MET A 82 1.64 19.17 5.98
CA MET A 82 1.50 19.52 4.58
C MET A 82 1.75 21.01 4.31
N LEU A 83 1.23 21.90 5.16
CA LEU A 83 1.53 23.34 5.07
C LEU A 83 3.01 23.64 5.27
N ARG A 84 3.66 22.96 6.20
CA ARG A 84 5.09 23.13 6.49
C ARG A 84 5.96 22.68 5.31
N LEU A 85 5.63 21.53 4.68
CA LEU A 85 6.44 20.90 3.63
C LEU A 85 6.16 21.48 2.23
N HIS A 86 4.89 21.76 1.93
CA HIS A 86 4.44 22.11 0.59
C HIS A 86 3.87 23.51 0.46
N GLY A 87 3.79 24.24 1.57
CA GLY A 87 3.15 25.57 1.61
C GLY A 87 1.63 25.53 1.41
N PRO A 88 0.94 26.68 1.50
CA PRO A 88 -0.53 26.74 1.41
C PRO A 88 -1.09 26.22 0.08
N ASP A 89 -0.46 26.55 -1.03
CA ASP A 89 -0.90 26.10 -2.35
C ASP A 89 -0.70 24.60 -2.55
N GLY A 90 0.45 24.06 -2.10
CA GLY A 90 0.73 22.63 -2.16
C GLY A 90 -0.23 21.82 -1.29
N ALA A 91 -0.48 22.24 -0.05
CA ALA A 91 -1.44 21.59 0.86
C ALA A 91 -2.87 21.60 0.29
N ARG A 92 -3.29 22.71 -0.35
CA ARG A 92 -4.58 22.79 -1.05
C ARG A 92 -4.65 21.84 -2.23
N LEU A 93 -3.62 21.82 -3.10
CA LEU A 93 -3.58 20.91 -4.26
C LEU A 93 -3.55 19.45 -3.83
N ALA A 94 -2.83 19.10 -2.75
CA ALA A 94 -2.82 17.76 -2.19
C ALA A 94 -4.23 17.35 -1.74
N ARG A 95 -4.90 18.18 -0.91
CA ARG A 95 -6.28 17.94 -0.50
C ARG A 95 -7.23 17.80 -1.69
N ASP A 96 -7.11 18.69 -2.69
CA ASP A 96 -7.98 18.69 -3.87
C ASP A 96 -7.78 17.43 -4.72
N SER A 97 -6.55 16.98 -4.90
CA SER A 97 -6.25 15.76 -5.67
C SER A 97 -6.82 14.51 -5.02
N HIS A 98 -6.70 14.36 -3.70
CA HIS A 98 -7.29 13.26 -2.95
C HIS A 98 -8.82 13.30 -3.00
N ALA A 99 -9.45 14.47 -2.82
CA ALA A 99 -10.89 14.62 -2.97
C ALA A 99 -11.36 14.23 -4.39
N ARG A 100 -10.62 14.64 -5.43
CA ARG A 100 -10.89 14.27 -6.82
C ARG A 100 -10.69 12.78 -7.09
N ALA A 101 -9.74 12.13 -6.39
CA ALA A 101 -9.57 10.69 -6.48
C ALA A 101 -10.79 9.94 -5.94
N ILE A 102 -11.35 10.38 -4.81
CA ILE A 102 -12.58 9.80 -4.26
C ILE A 102 -13.75 9.99 -5.24
N ASP A 103 -13.93 11.22 -5.79
CA ASP A 103 -14.95 11.51 -6.81
C ASP A 103 -14.75 10.64 -8.08
N ARG A 104 -13.50 10.38 -8.46
CA ARG A 104 -13.19 9.53 -9.63
C ARG A 104 -13.58 8.08 -9.40
N ILE A 105 -13.28 7.52 -8.22
CA ILE A 105 -13.68 6.16 -7.85
C ILE A 105 -15.20 6.04 -7.90
N GLU A 106 -15.94 6.97 -7.26
CA GLU A 106 -17.41 6.98 -7.27
C GLU A 106 -17.97 7.08 -8.70
N THR A 107 -17.38 7.96 -9.53
CA THR A 107 -17.79 8.11 -10.93
C THR A 107 -17.60 6.80 -11.69
N ILE A 108 -16.46 6.13 -11.54
CA ILE A 108 -16.19 4.85 -12.21
C ILE A 108 -17.15 3.77 -11.71
N CYS A 109 -17.42 3.67 -10.41
CA CYS A 109 -18.41 2.74 -9.87
C CYS A 109 -19.78 2.90 -10.53
N ASN A 110 -20.24 4.16 -10.67
CA ASN A 110 -21.53 4.46 -11.27
C ASN A 110 -21.54 4.20 -12.79
N GLU A 111 -20.53 4.65 -13.54
CA GLU A 111 -20.45 4.50 -15.00
C GLU A 111 -20.30 3.03 -15.43
N GLU A 112 -19.51 2.24 -14.68
CA GLU A 112 -19.22 0.85 -15.01
C GLU A 112 -20.10 -0.15 -14.27
N HIS A 113 -21.04 0.34 -13.43
CA HIS A 113 -21.94 -0.46 -12.59
C HIS A 113 -21.19 -1.44 -11.69
N ILE A 114 -20.10 -0.95 -11.06
CA ILE A 114 -19.29 -1.75 -10.13
C ILE A 114 -19.92 -1.71 -8.76
N ASP A 115 -20.46 -2.84 -8.32
CA ASP A 115 -20.92 -3.02 -6.94
C ASP A 115 -19.72 -3.39 -6.06
N CYS A 116 -19.17 -2.39 -5.39
CA CYS A 116 -18.05 -2.54 -4.45
C CYS A 116 -18.36 -1.90 -3.10
N ARG A 117 -19.64 -1.71 -2.79
CA ARG A 117 -20.09 -1.07 -1.53
C ARG A 117 -19.44 0.29 -1.28
N PHE A 118 -19.29 1.07 -2.34
CA PHE A 118 -18.83 2.45 -2.21
C PHE A 118 -19.85 3.25 -1.38
N GLU A 119 -19.36 3.91 -0.33
CA GLU A 119 -20.19 4.69 0.57
C GLU A 119 -19.48 5.99 0.95
N ARG A 120 -20.21 7.13 0.80
CA ARG A 120 -19.75 8.43 1.33
C ARG A 120 -20.07 8.53 2.81
N LEU A 121 -19.07 8.98 3.59
CA LEU A 121 -19.22 9.13 5.04
C LEU A 121 -18.30 10.24 5.57
N ASP A 122 -18.43 10.53 6.86
CA ASP A 122 -17.56 11.49 7.54
C ASP A 122 -16.35 10.78 8.15
N GLY A 123 -15.28 11.55 8.37
CA GLY A 123 -14.11 11.11 9.11
C GLY A 123 -13.97 11.87 10.42
N PHE A 124 -13.43 11.25 11.45
CA PHE A 124 -13.24 11.84 12.77
C PHE A 124 -11.81 11.63 13.27
N LEU A 125 -11.08 12.73 13.45
CA LEU A 125 -9.80 12.76 14.13
C LEU A 125 -10.03 13.11 15.61
N PHE A 126 -9.68 12.21 16.52
CA PHE A 126 -9.78 12.44 17.97
C PHE A 126 -8.40 12.32 18.64
N LEU A 127 -8.31 12.80 19.88
CA LEU A 127 -7.05 12.79 20.62
C LEU A 127 -6.62 11.37 21.03
N GLY A 128 -5.36 11.06 20.84
CA GLY A 128 -4.71 9.94 21.50
C GLY A 128 -4.66 10.12 23.02
N ARG A 129 -4.22 9.10 23.76
CA ARG A 129 -4.22 9.08 25.24
C ARG A 129 -3.52 10.28 25.89
N ASN A 130 -2.45 10.77 25.30
CA ASN A 130 -1.63 11.87 25.81
C ASN A 130 -1.74 13.13 24.95
N GLY A 131 -2.66 13.15 23.97
CA GLY A 131 -2.85 14.27 23.07
C GLY A 131 -3.42 15.50 23.76
N LYS A 132 -3.07 16.67 23.28
CA LYS A 132 -3.52 17.96 23.79
C LYS A 132 -4.55 18.57 22.86
N VAL A 133 -5.52 19.28 23.44
CA VAL A 133 -6.59 19.94 22.69
C VAL A 133 -6.05 20.93 21.66
N GLU A 134 -4.93 21.58 21.99
CA GLU A 134 -4.24 22.52 21.14
C GLU A 134 -3.77 21.90 19.82
N GLU A 135 -3.40 20.61 19.82
CA GLU A 135 -3.01 19.87 18.60
C GLU A 135 -4.16 19.81 17.59
N LEU A 136 -5.38 19.56 18.09
CA LEU A 136 -6.56 19.58 17.23
C LEU A 136 -6.94 20.99 16.74
N ASP A 137 -6.69 22.02 17.54
CA ASP A 137 -6.98 23.40 17.13
C ASP A 137 -6.01 23.84 16.03
N GLU A 138 -4.71 23.53 16.16
CA GLU A 138 -3.69 23.78 15.14
C GLU A 138 -4.00 23.00 13.83
N GLU A 139 -4.38 21.72 13.94
CA GLU A 139 -4.75 20.90 12.77
C GLU A 139 -6.03 21.41 12.10
N LEU A 140 -7.02 21.86 12.87
CA LEU A 140 -8.25 22.43 12.33
C LEU A 140 -7.98 23.74 11.55
N GLU A 141 -7.10 24.58 12.05
CA GLU A 141 -6.69 25.82 11.36
C GLU A 141 -5.95 25.48 10.07
N ALA A 142 -5.03 24.54 10.12
CA ALA A 142 -4.28 24.05 8.97
C ALA A 142 -5.19 23.43 7.90
N ALA A 143 -6.12 22.58 8.32
CA ALA A 143 -7.12 21.97 7.43
C ALA A 143 -7.98 23.02 6.71
N ARG A 144 -8.42 24.06 7.44
CA ARG A 144 -9.19 25.18 6.85
C ARG A 144 -8.36 26.01 5.88
N ALA A 145 -7.07 26.24 6.19
CA ALA A 145 -6.15 26.93 5.27
C ALA A 145 -5.97 26.15 3.96
N ALA A 146 -6.04 24.81 4.01
CA ALA A 146 -6.06 23.92 2.85
C ALA A 146 -7.46 23.74 2.21
N ASN A 147 -8.46 24.52 2.60
CA ASN A 147 -9.86 24.42 2.15
C ASN A 147 -10.55 23.08 2.50
N ALA A 148 -10.09 22.34 3.49
CA ALA A 148 -10.75 21.13 3.95
C ALA A 148 -12.08 21.47 4.66
N LYS A 149 -13.10 20.64 4.45
CA LYS A 149 -14.41 20.77 5.13
C LYS A 149 -14.30 20.15 6.53
N ALA A 150 -13.69 20.91 7.45
CA ALA A 150 -13.37 20.49 8.81
C ALA A 150 -14.12 21.29 9.87
N HIS A 151 -14.68 20.61 10.87
CA HIS A 151 -15.47 21.20 11.95
C HIS A 151 -15.10 20.58 13.30
N ARG A 152 -14.99 21.44 14.32
CA ARG A 152 -14.82 21.01 15.70
C ARG A 152 -16.09 20.34 16.20
N MET A 153 -15.96 19.17 16.82
CA MET A 153 -17.04 18.43 17.46
C MET A 153 -16.69 18.15 18.92
N PRO A 154 -17.70 18.07 19.80
CA PRO A 154 -17.46 17.76 21.22
C PRO A 154 -17.12 16.27 21.45
N ASP A 155 -17.52 15.39 20.50
CA ASP A 155 -17.34 13.96 20.58
C ASP A 155 -17.51 13.32 19.20
N ALA A 156 -16.85 12.20 18.92
CA ALA A 156 -16.93 11.46 17.66
C ALA A 156 -18.19 10.59 17.54
N GLY A 157 -18.98 10.47 18.61
CA GLY A 157 -20.26 9.73 18.60
C GLY A 157 -20.14 8.20 18.63
N VAL A 158 -19.01 7.66 19.07
CA VAL A 158 -18.84 6.20 19.22
C VAL A 158 -19.57 5.71 20.47
N LEU A 159 -20.52 4.80 20.31
CA LEU A 159 -21.30 4.25 21.43
C LEU A 159 -20.38 3.54 22.45
N GLY A 160 -20.49 3.94 23.69
CA GLY A 160 -19.72 3.36 24.81
C GLY A 160 -18.30 3.90 24.95
N PHE A 161 -17.85 4.82 24.10
CA PHE A 161 -16.59 5.50 24.20
C PHE A 161 -16.77 7.02 24.05
N LYS A 162 -16.24 7.76 24.99
CA LYS A 162 -16.18 9.24 24.91
C LYS A 162 -14.82 9.66 24.35
N SER A 163 -14.80 9.99 23.07
CA SER A 163 -13.57 10.45 22.41
C SER A 163 -13.11 11.82 22.92
N GLY A 164 -14.00 12.58 23.55
CA GLY A 164 -13.78 14.00 23.82
C GLY A 164 -13.75 14.82 22.54
N PRO A 165 -13.19 16.04 22.60
CA PRO A 165 -13.14 16.92 21.45
C PRO A 165 -12.43 16.27 20.25
N CYS A 166 -13.02 16.43 19.06
CA CYS A 166 -12.48 15.86 17.81
C CYS A 166 -12.72 16.81 16.63
N ILE A 167 -12.11 16.50 15.47
CA ILE A 167 -12.37 17.18 14.20
C ILE A 167 -13.17 16.23 13.31
N ARG A 168 -14.31 16.71 12.79
CA ARG A 168 -15.05 16.02 11.74
C ARG A 168 -14.64 16.55 10.38
N PHE A 169 -14.29 15.66 9.47
CA PHE A 169 -13.99 15.92 8.08
C PHE A 169 -15.11 15.30 7.21
N SER A 170 -15.84 16.13 6.46
CA SER A 170 -16.94 15.67 5.63
C SER A 170 -16.48 15.10 4.29
N ASN A 171 -17.32 14.25 3.66
CA ASN A 171 -17.10 13.72 2.31
C ASN A 171 -15.86 12.82 2.14
N GLN A 172 -15.53 12.05 3.15
CA GLN A 172 -14.68 10.89 3.00
C GLN A 172 -15.48 9.75 2.33
N ALA A 173 -14.86 8.59 2.13
CA ALA A 173 -15.57 7.42 1.65
C ALA A 173 -14.89 6.11 2.09
N GLN A 174 -15.58 5.01 1.84
CA GLN A 174 -15.07 3.66 1.96
C GLN A 174 -15.59 2.78 0.83
N PHE A 175 -14.95 1.65 0.61
CA PHE A 175 -15.36 0.68 -0.39
C PHE A 175 -14.73 -0.70 -0.14
N HIS A 176 -15.11 -1.70 -0.93
CA HIS A 176 -14.43 -2.99 -0.99
C HIS A 176 -13.37 -2.94 -2.12
N PRO A 177 -12.06 -2.89 -1.81
CA PRO A 177 -11.02 -2.57 -2.79
C PRO A 177 -10.87 -3.62 -3.89
N LEU A 178 -10.99 -4.91 -3.58
CA LEU A 178 -10.87 -5.97 -4.59
C LEU A 178 -12.11 -6.08 -5.48
N GLN A 179 -13.34 -5.90 -4.96
CA GLN A 179 -14.54 -5.85 -5.79
C GLN A 179 -14.46 -4.68 -6.77
N TYR A 180 -14.03 -3.50 -6.30
CA TYR A 180 -13.76 -2.36 -7.18
C TYR A 180 -12.74 -2.70 -8.26
N LEU A 181 -11.61 -3.27 -7.88
CA LEU A 181 -10.51 -3.55 -8.78
C LEU A 181 -10.87 -4.60 -9.85
N TYR A 182 -11.63 -5.62 -9.46
CA TYR A 182 -12.12 -6.65 -10.38
C TYR A 182 -13.16 -6.09 -11.36
N GLY A 183 -14.07 -5.24 -10.88
CA GLY A 183 -14.99 -4.52 -11.75
C GLY A 183 -14.27 -3.62 -12.74
N LEU A 184 -13.23 -2.91 -12.29
CA LEU A 184 -12.37 -2.06 -13.12
C LEU A 184 -11.59 -2.86 -14.17
N ALA A 185 -11.06 -4.03 -13.80
CA ALA A 185 -10.40 -4.94 -14.74
C ALA A 185 -11.36 -5.42 -15.83
N GLY A 186 -12.57 -5.81 -15.47
CA GLY A 186 -13.62 -6.16 -16.44
C GLY A 186 -14.00 -4.99 -17.35
N ALA A 187 -14.07 -3.77 -16.81
CA ALA A 187 -14.34 -2.55 -17.59
C ALA A 187 -13.20 -2.25 -18.59
N LEU A 188 -11.95 -2.44 -18.17
CA LEU A 188 -10.77 -2.33 -19.05
C LEU A 188 -10.83 -3.36 -20.20
N GLN A 189 -11.13 -4.62 -19.89
CA GLN A 189 -11.24 -5.70 -20.90
C GLN A 189 -12.36 -5.44 -21.90
N ARG A 190 -13.53 -4.96 -21.46
CA ARG A 190 -14.63 -4.53 -22.37
C ARG A 190 -14.23 -3.44 -23.35
N ARG A 191 -13.21 -2.63 -23.01
CA ARG A 191 -12.61 -1.61 -23.89
C ARG A 191 -11.43 -2.09 -24.71
N GLY A 192 -11.19 -3.40 -24.73
CA GLY A 192 -10.09 -4.02 -25.50
C GLY A 192 -8.73 -4.00 -24.81
N GLY A 193 -8.65 -3.55 -23.56
CA GLY A 193 -7.42 -3.66 -22.76
C GLY A 193 -7.14 -5.13 -22.43
N GLN A 194 -5.87 -5.49 -22.38
CA GLN A 194 -5.41 -6.85 -22.10
C GLN A 194 -4.74 -6.88 -20.74
N ILE A 195 -5.02 -7.93 -19.96
CA ILE A 195 -4.44 -8.14 -18.63
C ILE A 195 -3.81 -9.54 -18.60
N TYR A 196 -2.55 -9.62 -18.21
CA TYR A 196 -1.81 -10.86 -18.07
C TYR A 196 -1.29 -11.00 -16.62
N SER A 197 -1.83 -11.98 -15.89
CA SER A 197 -1.37 -12.39 -14.56
C SER A 197 -0.16 -13.31 -14.64
N ASN A 198 0.49 -13.56 -13.52
CA ASN A 198 1.66 -14.43 -13.42
C ASN A 198 2.75 -14.09 -14.46
N THR A 199 2.84 -12.82 -14.82
CA THR A 199 3.72 -12.28 -15.86
C THR A 199 4.63 -11.22 -15.25
N ARG A 200 5.75 -11.66 -14.68
CA ARG A 200 6.70 -10.77 -13.99
C ARG A 200 7.56 -10.01 -14.99
N ALA A 201 7.54 -8.68 -14.90
CA ALA A 201 8.52 -7.83 -15.56
C ALA A 201 9.89 -7.94 -14.86
N VAL A 202 10.97 -8.03 -15.63
CA VAL A 202 12.35 -8.07 -15.13
C VAL A 202 13.21 -6.91 -15.66
N GLU A 203 12.77 -6.30 -16.75
CA GLU A 203 13.44 -5.13 -17.34
C GLU A 203 12.39 -4.23 -18.00
N ALA A 204 12.53 -2.92 -17.83
CA ALA A 204 11.74 -1.90 -18.51
C ALA A 204 12.72 -0.86 -19.10
N THR A 205 12.69 -0.67 -20.40
CA THR A 205 13.58 0.26 -21.12
C THR A 205 12.74 1.21 -21.95
N GLY A 206 12.91 2.51 -21.71
CA GLY A 206 12.24 3.56 -22.48
C GLY A 206 12.94 3.89 -23.79
N ASN A 207 12.58 4.99 -24.40
CA ASN A 207 13.00 5.60 -25.67
C ASN A 207 12.15 5.20 -26.90
N SER A 208 12.69 5.36 -28.13
CA SER A 208 11.96 5.09 -29.37
C SER A 208 11.56 3.62 -29.57
N GLU A 209 12.24 2.69 -28.90
CA GLU A 209 11.96 1.26 -28.91
C GLU A 209 11.61 0.76 -27.49
N ALA A 210 10.69 1.46 -26.85
CA ALA A 210 10.34 1.14 -25.49
C ALA A 210 9.78 -0.28 -25.34
N GLN A 211 10.31 -1.01 -24.36
CA GLN A 211 9.96 -2.42 -24.15
C GLN A 211 10.02 -2.84 -22.69
N VAL A 212 9.19 -3.82 -22.38
CA VAL A 212 9.21 -4.54 -21.10
C VAL A 212 9.55 -5.99 -21.38
N LYS A 213 10.59 -6.54 -20.72
CA LYS A 213 10.91 -7.97 -20.77
C LYS A 213 10.34 -8.68 -19.56
N THR A 214 9.79 -9.85 -19.80
CA THR A 214 9.23 -10.71 -18.76
C THR A 214 10.22 -11.81 -18.35
N ALA A 215 10.01 -12.35 -17.15
CA ALA A 215 10.82 -13.48 -16.66
C ALA A 215 10.68 -14.75 -17.51
N SER A 216 9.57 -14.91 -18.25
CA SER A 216 9.36 -15.99 -19.23
C SER A 216 10.06 -15.77 -20.56
N GLY A 217 10.72 -14.62 -20.76
CA GLY A 217 11.47 -14.29 -21.98
C GLY A 217 10.67 -13.54 -23.05
N HIS A 218 9.38 -13.31 -22.84
CA HIS A 218 8.56 -12.52 -23.76
C HIS A 218 8.82 -11.03 -23.65
N VAL A 219 8.58 -10.30 -24.73
CA VAL A 219 8.80 -8.85 -24.83
C VAL A 219 7.49 -8.16 -25.19
N ILE A 220 7.15 -7.11 -24.46
CA ILE A 220 6.06 -6.19 -24.78
C ILE A 220 6.68 -4.88 -25.27
N ARG A 221 6.37 -4.50 -26.53
CA ARG A 221 6.77 -3.20 -27.12
C ARG A 221 5.65 -2.18 -26.92
N ALA A 222 6.01 -0.96 -26.49
CA ALA A 222 5.03 0.08 -26.24
C ALA A 222 5.59 1.48 -26.54
N SER A 223 4.71 2.44 -26.80
CA SER A 223 5.11 3.86 -26.92
C SER A 223 5.39 4.49 -25.56
N ALA A 224 4.76 3.99 -24.50
CA ALA A 224 4.98 4.41 -23.11
C ALA A 224 4.92 3.21 -22.16
N ILE A 225 5.68 3.30 -21.06
CA ILE A 225 5.72 2.29 -19.99
C ILE A 225 5.31 2.95 -18.68
N VAL A 226 4.45 2.28 -17.92
CA VAL A 226 4.04 2.71 -16.57
C VAL A 226 4.43 1.63 -15.57
N VAL A 227 5.30 1.97 -14.61
CA VAL A 227 5.72 1.08 -13.53
C VAL A 227 4.95 1.44 -12.28
N ALA A 228 3.93 0.63 -11.97
CA ALA A 228 3.00 0.80 -10.84
C ALA A 228 3.10 -0.40 -9.87
N THR A 229 4.33 -0.77 -9.52
CA THR A 229 4.67 -1.98 -8.76
C THR A 229 4.84 -1.73 -7.26
N ASN A 230 4.22 -0.70 -6.69
CA ASN A 230 4.42 -0.18 -5.33
C ASN A 230 5.83 0.36 -5.11
N SER A 231 6.87 -0.44 -5.31
CA SER A 231 8.26 -0.02 -5.35
C SER A 231 8.82 -0.28 -6.75
N PRO A 232 9.35 0.74 -7.47
CA PRO A 232 9.88 0.59 -8.82
C PRO A 232 11.08 -0.34 -8.85
N PHE A 233 11.11 -1.26 -9.81
CA PHE A 233 12.21 -2.21 -10.00
C PHE A 233 13.24 -1.73 -11.03
N ASN A 234 12.92 -0.70 -11.81
CA ASN A 234 13.74 -0.10 -12.86
C ASN A 234 14.51 1.15 -12.41
N ASP A 235 14.37 1.58 -11.15
CA ASP A 235 15.17 2.61 -10.50
C ASP A 235 15.96 1.96 -9.36
N LEU A 236 17.29 1.99 -9.43
CA LEU A 236 18.12 1.33 -8.42
C LEU A 236 18.37 2.20 -7.19
N VAL A 237 18.35 3.53 -7.31
CA VAL A 237 18.83 4.41 -6.23
C VAL A 237 17.95 5.65 -6.01
N ALA A 238 17.65 6.42 -7.05
CA ALA A 238 17.14 7.80 -6.90
C ALA A 238 15.85 7.89 -6.09
N ILE A 239 14.85 7.10 -6.42
CA ILE A 239 13.55 7.08 -5.71
C ILE A 239 13.69 6.42 -4.33
N HIS A 240 14.50 5.36 -4.22
CA HIS A 240 14.64 4.60 -2.98
C HIS A 240 15.33 5.38 -1.86
N THR A 241 16.07 6.46 -2.16
CA THR A 241 16.60 7.36 -1.13
C THR A 241 15.57 8.36 -0.59
N LYS A 242 14.40 8.47 -1.25
CA LYS A 242 13.35 9.44 -0.90
C LYS A 242 12.15 8.79 -0.20
N GLN A 243 12.18 7.48 0.01
CA GLN A 243 11.11 6.74 0.66
C GLN A 243 11.66 5.60 1.51
N ALA A 244 10.91 5.24 2.55
CA ALA A 244 11.25 4.15 3.46
C ALA A 244 10.10 3.14 3.56
N PRO A 245 10.40 1.82 3.64
CA PRO A 245 9.37 0.80 3.75
C PRO A 245 8.94 0.64 5.21
N TYR A 246 7.65 0.79 5.47
CA TYR A 246 7.02 0.51 6.75
C TYR A 246 6.07 -0.68 6.64
N HIS A 247 5.78 -1.31 7.75
CA HIS A 247 4.84 -2.42 7.89
C HIS A 247 3.74 -2.01 8.85
N SER A 248 2.49 -2.06 8.39
CA SER A 248 1.30 -1.74 9.16
C SER A 248 0.49 -3.00 9.42
N TYR A 249 -0.20 -3.05 10.56
CA TYR A 249 -1.01 -4.16 11.01
C TYR A 249 -2.49 -3.82 10.94
N ALA A 250 -3.31 -4.80 10.65
CA ALA A 250 -4.76 -4.65 10.64
C ALA A 250 -5.46 -5.87 11.23
N ILE A 251 -6.55 -5.63 11.93
CA ILE A 251 -7.45 -6.65 12.47
C ILE A 251 -8.87 -6.38 12.02
N GLY A 252 -9.65 -7.45 11.83
CA GLY A 252 -11.08 -7.39 11.57
C GLY A 252 -11.86 -8.08 12.69
N ALA A 253 -12.69 -7.33 13.39
CA ALA A 253 -13.53 -7.84 14.49
C ALA A 253 -15.01 -7.80 14.11
N ARG A 254 -15.74 -8.87 14.43
CA ARG A 254 -17.19 -8.93 14.23
C ARG A 254 -17.91 -7.94 15.13
N VAL A 255 -18.94 -7.28 14.60
CA VAL A 255 -19.80 -6.34 15.31
C VAL A 255 -21.25 -6.57 14.92
N ALA A 256 -22.18 -6.39 15.87
CA ALA A 256 -23.60 -6.43 15.57
C ALA A 256 -23.97 -5.25 14.65
N PRO A 257 -24.80 -5.47 13.60
CA PRO A 257 -25.20 -4.42 12.68
C PRO A 257 -25.79 -3.22 13.41
N GLY A 258 -25.30 -2.03 13.04
CA GLY A 258 -25.75 -0.76 13.61
C GLY A 258 -25.22 -0.43 15.03
N ALA A 259 -24.34 -1.25 15.61
CA ALA A 259 -23.75 -0.98 16.92
C ALA A 259 -22.68 0.12 16.89
N ILE A 260 -22.11 0.39 15.73
CA ILE A 260 -21.14 1.48 15.52
C ILE A 260 -21.62 2.32 14.33
N THR A 261 -21.57 3.62 14.45
CA THR A 261 -21.89 4.55 13.35
C THR A 261 -20.87 4.41 12.24
N PRO A 262 -21.27 4.19 10.97
CA PRO A 262 -20.34 4.16 9.84
C PRO A 262 -19.62 5.50 9.66
N ALA A 263 -18.32 5.48 9.83
CA ALA A 263 -17.43 6.62 9.62
C ALA A 263 -15.98 6.12 9.52
N LEU A 264 -15.06 6.97 9.08
CA LEU A 264 -13.64 6.78 9.26
C LEU A 264 -13.23 7.41 10.60
N TYR A 265 -12.52 6.67 11.42
CA TYR A 265 -12.03 7.14 12.72
C TYR A 265 -10.51 7.01 12.77
N TRP A 266 -9.81 8.00 13.29
CA TRP A 266 -8.37 7.91 13.59
C TRP A 266 -7.98 8.82 14.74
N ASP A 267 -6.85 8.51 15.37
CA ASP A 267 -6.35 9.27 16.54
C ASP A 267 -5.05 10.01 16.23
N THR A 268 -4.57 10.78 17.21
CA THR A 268 -3.31 11.52 17.15
C THR A 268 -2.16 10.80 17.87
N GLU A 269 -2.24 9.48 18.09
CA GLU A 269 -1.12 8.72 18.68
C GLU A 269 0.01 8.55 17.65
N ASP A 270 1.21 8.20 18.10
CA ASP A 270 2.33 7.81 17.23
C ASP A 270 2.94 6.50 17.80
N PRO A 271 2.79 5.37 17.10
CA PRO A 271 2.05 5.20 15.83
C PRO A 271 0.54 5.42 16.00
N TYR A 272 -0.11 6.04 15.01
CA TYR A 272 -1.54 6.33 15.03
C TYR A 272 -2.37 5.07 14.72
N HIS A 273 -3.65 5.14 15.07
CA HIS A 273 -4.61 4.08 14.79
C HIS A 273 -5.77 4.60 13.96
N TYR A 274 -6.30 3.76 13.10
CA TYR A 274 -7.41 4.12 12.21
C TYR A 274 -8.41 2.98 12.11
N VAL A 275 -9.70 3.33 11.97
CA VAL A 275 -10.81 2.38 12.05
C VAL A 275 -11.89 2.72 11.03
N ARG A 276 -12.52 1.68 10.48
CA ARG A 276 -13.74 1.78 9.69
C ARG A 276 -14.60 0.53 9.84
N LEU A 277 -15.87 0.63 9.42
CA LEU A 277 -16.75 -0.53 9.29
C LEU A 277 -16.76 -1.07 7.85
N HIS A 278 -16.93 -2.38 7.72
CA HIS A 278 -17.30 -3.03 6.49
C HIS A 278 -18.60 -3.81 6.70
N HIS A 279 -19.61 -3.50 5.89
CA HIS A 279 -20.88 -4.23 5.91
C HIS A 279 -20.74 -5.51 5.09
N ALA A 280 -21.09 -6.66 5.68
CA ALA A 280 -21.01 -7.97 5.06
C ALA A 280 -22.29 -8.78 5.36
N THR A 281 -22.38 -9.97 4.80
CA THR A 281 -23.34 -10.99 5.19
C THR A 281 -22.62 -12.21 5.76
N GLU A 282 -23.32 -13.02 6.54
CA GLU A 282 -22.78 -14.28 7.05
C GLU A 282 -22.28 -15.18 5.91
N ARG A 283 -23.00 -15.23 4.79
CA ARG A 283 -22.59 -16.02 3.60
C ARG A 283 -21.24 -15.59 3.03
N GLU A 284 -21.00 -14.29 2.94
CA GLU A 284 -19.71 -13.75 2.45
C GLU A 284 -18.55 -14.13 3.37
N LEU A 285 -18.82 -14.33 4.65
CA LEU A 285 -17.82 -14.75 5.65
C LEU A 285 -17.73 -16.27 5.82
N GLY A 286 -18.40 -17.04 4.94
CA GLY A 286 -18.40 -18.50 4.95
C GLY A 286 -19.51 -19.15 5.79
N GLY A 287 -20.49 -18.38 6.22
CA GLY A 287 -21.69 -18.89 6.91
C GLY A 287 -22.78 -19.36 5.94
N ASP A 288 -23.88 -19.87 6.49
CA ASP A 288 -24.95 -20.56 5.73
C ASP A 288 -26.14 -19.66 5.35
N ASN A 289 -26.16 -18.39 5.76
CA ASN A 289 -27.31 -17.49 5.58
C ASN A 289 -26.87 -16.07 5.18
N ASP A 290 -27.82 -15.23 4.79
CA ASP A 290 -27.60 -13.85 4.34
C ASP A 290 -27.86 -12.81 5.47
N ALA A 291 -27.76 -13.19 6.74
CA ALA A 291 -27.87 -12.25 7.84
C ALA A 291 -26.79 -11.18 7.76
N ALA A 292 -27.18 -9.93 8.00
CA ALA A 292 -26.24 -8.83 8.00
C ALA A 292 -25.26 -8.94 9.18
N VAL A 293 -24.01 -8.62 8.93
CA VAL A 293 -22.94 -8.53 9.92
C VAL A 293 -22.00 -7.39 9.56
N ASP A 294 -21.49 -6.69 10.56
CA ASP A 294 -20.48 -5.67 10.37
C ASP A 294 -19.11 -6.19 10.81
N ILE A 295 -18.06 -5.85 10.08
CA ILE A 295 -16.67 -6.09 10.47
C ILE A 295 -16.03 -4.73 10.77
N LEU A 296 -15.62 -4.54 12.01
CA LEU A 296 -14.82 -3.41 12.42
C LEU A 296 -13.36 -3.69 12.05
N ILE A 297 -12.82 -2.91 11.12
CA ILE A 297 -11.43 -2.99 10.70
C ILE A 297 -10.67 -1.93 11.46
N ALA A 298 -9.66 -2.32 12.22
CA ALA A 298 -8.73 -1.42 12.89
C ALA A 298 -7.31 -1.66 12.36
N GLY A 299 -6.57 -0.57 12.11
CA GLY A 299 -5.19 -0.61 11.66
C GLY A 299 -4.28 0.31 12.49
N GLY A 300 -2.96 0.07 12.41
CA GLY A 300 -1.93 0.82 13.13
C GLY A 300 -0.74 -0.03 13.56
N GLU A 301 -0.04 0.41 14.60
CA GLU A 301 1.12 -0.26 15.19
C GLU A 301 2.30 -0.39 14.22
N ASP A 302 2.54 0.61 13.40
CA ASP A 302 3.50 0.64 12.32
C ASP A 302 4.95 0.50 12.79
N HIS A 303 5.80 -0.09 11.94
CA HIS A 303 7.25 -0.15 12.15
C HIS A 303 7.99 -0.28 10.82
N LYS A 304 9.28 0.03 10.81
CA LYS A 304 10.13 -0.14 9.62
C LYS A 304 10.24 -1.61 9.21
N THR A 305 9.97 -1.92 7.96
CA THR A 305 10.04 -3.27 7.39
C THR A 305 11.37 -3.94 7.71
N GLY A 306 11.34 -5.18 8.16
CA GLY A 306 12.52 -5.98 8.47
C GLY A 306 13.30 -5.55 9.73
N GLN A 307 12.79 -4.61 10.54
CA GLN A 307 13.47 -4.08 11.73
C GLN A 307 12.77 -4.43 13.04
N ALA A 308 11.68 -5.22 13.03
CA ALA A 308 10.99 -5.71 14.21
C ALA A 308 10.55 -7.16 14.03
N GLN A 309 10.43 -7.89 15.15
CA GLN A 309 10.01 -9.31 15.19
C GLN A 309 8.90 -9.53 16.23
N ASP A 310 8.16 -8.48 16.60
CA ASP A 310 7.16 -8.45 17.67
C ASP A 310 5.71 -8.38 17.12
N ALA A 311 5.46 -8.97 15.97
CA ALA A 311 4.18 -8.90 15.28
C ALA A 311 2.97 -9.33 16.15
N ASP A 312 3.09 -10.43 16.89
CA ASP A 312 2.03 -10.91 17.79
C ASP A 312 1.72 -9.88 18.89
N ALA A 313 2.75 -9.22 19.42
CA ALA A 313 2.58 -8.17 20.42
C ALA A 313 1.90 -6.93 19.81
N ARG A 314 2.16 -6.60 18.54
CA ARG A 314 1.51 -5.51 17.83
C ARG A 314 0.03 -5.79 17.59
N PHE A 315 -0.31 -6.98 17.10
CA PHE A 315 -1.71 -7.40 17.00
C PHE A 315 -2.42 -7.33 18.35
N ALA A 316 -1.78 -7.78 19.44
CA ALA A 316 -2.37 -7.72 20.78
C ALA A 316 -2.60 -6.27 21.27
N ARG A 317 -1.64 -5.36 21.02
CA ARG A 317 -1.80 -3.93 21.36
C ARG A 317 -2.91 -3.28 20.54
N LEU A 318 -2.96 -3.55 19.24
CA LEU A 318 -4.00 -3.06 18.34
C LEU A 318 -5.39 -3.56 18.77
N GLU A 319 -5.53 -4.84 19.12
CA GLU A 319 -6.77 -5.40 19.64
C GLU A 319 -7.17 -4.74 20.97
N GLN A 320 -6.22 -4.57 21.89
CA GLN A 320 -6.47 -3.89 23.16
C GLN A 320 -6.94 -2.45 22.92
N TRP A 321 -6.25 -1.69 22.06
CA TRP A 321 -6.61 -0.31 21.72
C TRP A 321 -8.02 -0.24 21.12
N MET A 322 -8.35 -1.15 20.18
CA MET A 322 -9.66 -1.23 19.55
C MET A 322 -10.77 -1.49 20.60
N ARG A 323 -10.60 -2.47 21.50
CA ARG A 323 -11.61 -2.82 22.51
C ARG A 323 -11.88 -1.69 23.51
N GLU A 324 -10.86 -0.90 23.84
CA GLU A 324 -11.00 0.25 24.74
C GLU A 324 -11.83 1.39 24.12
N ARG A 325 -11.75 1.55 22.80
CA ARG A 325 -12.40 2.67 22.08
C ARG A 325 -13.68 2.27 21.38
N PHE A 326 -13.80 1.01 21.05
CA PHE A 326 -14.98 0.43 20.40
C PHE A 326 -15.48 -0.77 21.19
N PRO A 327 -16.16 -0.57 22.34
CA PRO A 327 -16.58 -1.65 23.23
C PRO A 327 -17.55 -2.64 22.61
N ALA A 328 -18.21 -2.25 21.50
CA ALA A 328 -19.07 -3.14 20.72
C ALA A 328 -18.29 -4.16 19.87
N ALA A 329 -16.96 -4.06 19.78
CA ALA A 329 -16.12 -4.99 19.04
C ALA A 329 -16.15 -6.38 19.68
N GLY A 330 -16.61 -7.36 18.91
CA GLY A 330 -16.70 -8.77 19.29
C GLY A 330 -15.39 -9.54 19.03
N GLN A 331 -15.53 -10.75 18.55
CA GLN A 331 -14.38 -11.61 18.24
C GLN A 331 -13.59 -11.08 17.05
N VAL A 332 -12.26 -11.06 17.15
CA VAL A 332 -11.35 -10.80 16.02
C VAL A 332 -11.32 -12.05 15.14
N GLU A 333 -11.70 -11.90 13.88
CA GLU A 333 -11.77 -12.98 12.89
C GLU A 333 -10.66 -12.92 11.85
N PHE A 334 -10.06 -11.74 11.64
CA PHE A 334 -9.04 -11.51 10.63
C PHE A 334 -7.83 -10.80 11.24
N HIS A 335 -6.65 -11.26 10.83
CA HIS A 335 -5.36 -10.61 11.07
C HIS A 335 -4.59 -10.52 9.76
N TRP A 336 -4.12 -9.34 9.40
CA TRP A 336 -3.23 -9.17 8.25
C TRP A 336 -2.28 -8.00 8.45
N SER A 337 -1.34 -7.88 7.54
CA SER A 337 -0.40 -6.76 7.53
C SER A 337 -0.08 -6.36 6.10
N GLY A 338 0.27 -5.10 5.89
CA GLY A 338 0.63 -4.54 4.61
C GLY A 338 1.91 -3.71 4.68
N GLN A 339 2.57 -3.56 3.54
CA GLN A 339 3.72 -2.67 3.43
C GLN A 339 3.30 -1.33 2.86
N VAL A 340 3.72 -0.26 3.52
CA VAL A 340 3.56 1.13 3.12
C VAL A 340 4.91 1.69 2.75
N MET A 341 4.99 2.49 1.68
CA MET A 341 6.19 3.21 1.28
C MET A 341 6.04 4.67 1.70
N GLU A 342 6.60 5.01 2.87
CA GLU A 342 6.60 6.37 3.40
C GLU A 342 7.58 7.25 2.66
N THR A 343 7.13 8.37 2.14
CA THR A 343 7.99 9.35 1.49
C THR A 343 8.48 10.41 2.49
N VAL A 344 9.62 11.00 2.21
CA VAL A 344 10.22 12.03 3.09
C VAL A 344 9.42 13.33 3.16
N ASP A 345 8.41 13.49 2.31
CA ASP A 345 7.57 14.69 2.24
C ASP A 345 6.05 14.41 2.25
N GLY A 346 5.64 13.18 2.60
CA GLY A 346 4.25 12.79 2.83
C GLY A 346 3.39 12.62 1.57
N LEU A 347 3.92 12.87 0.37
CA LEU A 347 3.18 12.73 -0.90
C LEU A 347 3.84 11.72 -1.83
N ALA A 348 3.01 10.96 -2.56
CA ALA A 348 3.48 9.99 -3.53
C ALA A 348 4.38 10.62 -4.62
N TYR A 349 5.24 9.80 -5.22
CA TYR A 349 6.00 10.12 -6.42
C TYR A 349 5.28 9.57 -7.64
N ILE A 350 4.71 10.46 -8.45
CA ILE A 350 3.87 10.10 -9.61
C ILE A 350 4.28 10.95 -10.81
N GLY A 351 4.75 10.33 -11.87
CA GLY A 351 5.15 11.03 -13.07
C GLY A 351 6.27 10.34 -13.84
N ARG A 352 7.07 11.11 -14.57
CA ARG A 352 8.21 10.57 -15.31
C ARG A 352 9.27 10.04 -14.36
N ASN A 353 9.81 8.86 -14.67
CA ASN A 353 10.87 8.28 -13.86
C ASN A 353 12.15 9.12 -13.98
N PRO A 354 12.71 9.63 -12.86
CA PRO A 354 13.98 10.37 -12.91
C PRO A 354 15.12 9.53 -13.50
N LEU A 355 15.96 10.13 -14.33
CA LEU A 355 17.12 9.47 -14.98
C LEU A 355 16.76 8.35 -15.97
N ASP A 356 15.49 8.18 -16.30
CA ASP A 356 15.00 7.27 -17.34
C ASP A 356 14.58 8.04 -18.59
N ALA A 357 14.12 7.35 -19.63
CA ALA A 357 13.58 7.98 -20.82
C ALA A 357 12.23 8.68 -20.52
N ASP A 358 11.92 9.72 -21.30
CA ASP A 358 10.73 10.57 -21.14
C ASP A 358 9.38 9.82 -21.20
N ASN A 359 9.37 8.60 -21.72
CA ASN A 359 8.18 7.77 -21.87
C ASN A 359 8.10 6.63 -20.85
N VAL A 360 8.88 6.69 -19.78
CA VAL A 360 8.78 5.81 -18.62
C VAL A 360 8.21 6.57 -17.44
N TYR A 361 7.12 6.08 -16.90
CA TYR A 361 6.40 6.68 -15.78
C TYR A 361 6.39 5.76 -14.56
N ILE A 362 6.38 6.34 -13.37
CA ILE A 362 6.31 5.60 -12.09
C ILE A 362 5.17 6.10 -11.22
N ALA A 363 4.68 5.22 -10.36
CA ALA A 363 3.82 5.52 -9.22
C ALA A 363 4.32 4.75 -8.00
N THR A 364 4.76 5.47 -6.95
CA THR A 364 5.33 4.89 -5.73
C THR A 364 5.22 5.86 -4.55
N GLY A 365 5.50 5.38 -3.33
CA GLY A 365 5.52 6.23 -2.15
C GLY A 365 4.13 6.66 -1.72
N ASP A 366 3.28 5.70 -1.45
CA ASP A 366 1.86 5.94 -1.17
C ASP A 366 1.56 6.55 0.21
N SER A 367 2.56 6.58 1.12
CA SER A 367 2.49 7.24 2.44
C SER A 367 1.14 7.04 3.13
N GLY A 368 0.75 5.77 3.36
CA GLY A 368 -0.52 5.39 3.98
C GLY A 368 -1.78 5.60 3.12
N MET A 369 -1.72 6.48 2.11
CA MET A 369 -2.87 6.90 1.29
C MET A 369 -3.00 6.12 -0.03
N GLY A 370 -2.66 4.84 -0.05
CA GLY A 370 -2.51 4.01 -1.25
C GLY A 370 -3.71 4.01 -2.21
N MET A 371 -4.94 4.07 -1.70
CA MET A 371 -6.14 4.05 -2.53
C MET A 371 -6.32 5.36 -3.30
N THR A 372 -6.20 6.49 -2.63
CA THR A 372 -6.33 7.80 -3.26
C THR A 372 -5.10 8.17 -4.07
N HIS A 373 -3.87 7.96 -3.57
CA HIS A 373 -2.64 8.16 -4.35
C HIS A 373 -2.58 7.28 -5.60
N GLY A 374 -2.99 6.01 -5.51
CA GLY A 374 -3.05 5.13 -6.69
C GLY A 374 -4.06 5.62 -7.73
N THR A 375 -5.19 6.17 -7.30
CA THR A 375 -6.17 6.78 -8.21
C THR A 375 -5.65 8.09 -8.80
N ILE A 376 -4.97 8.94 -8.01
CA ILE A 376 -4.28 10.14 -8.51
C ILE A 376 -3.24 9.75 -9.55
N ALA A 377 -2.47 8.67 -9.29
CA ALA A 377 -1.49 8.16 -10.25
C ALA A 377 -2.14 7.81 -11.60
N GLY A 378 -3.28 7.12 -11.56
CA GLY A 378 -4.03 6.82 -12.79
C GLY A 378 -4.45 8.07 -13.55
N MET A 379 -4.98 9.08 -12.85
CA MET A 379 -5.42 10.34 -13.46
C MET A 379 -4.22 11.13 -14.02
N LEU A 380 -3.18 11.31 -13.23
CA LEU A 380 -2.03 12.14 -13.57
C LEU A 380 -1.19 11.53 -14.70
N ILE A 381 -0.88 10.22 -14.63
CA ILE A 381 -0.09 9.54 -15.66
C ILE A 381 -0.87 9.46 -16.98
N ALA A 382 -2.20 9.24 -16.93
CA ALA A 382 -3.02 9.29 -18.14
C ALA A 382 -2.96 10.67 -18.81
N ASP A 383 -3.07 11.77 -18.03
CA ASP A 383 -2.95 13.12 -18.57
C ASP A 383 -1.56 13.40 -19.15
N LEU A 384 -0.49 12.93 -18.48
CA LEU A 384 0.90 13.08 -18.98
C LEU A 384 1.09 12.36 -20.33
N ILE A 385 0.63 11.10 -20.45
CA ILE A 385 0.72 10.32 -21.70
C ILE A 385 -0.11 10.96 -22.83
N LEU A 386 -1.29 11.50 -22.48
CA LEU A 386 -2.18 12.19 -23.42
C LEU A 386 -1.77 13.65 -23.67
N ARG A 387 -0.70 14.14 -23.03
CA ARG A 387 -0.18 15.50 -23.11
C ARG A 387 -1.22 16.57 -22.73
N ARG A 388 -2.02 16.26 -21.70
CA ARG A 388 -2.98 17.20 -21.11
C ARG A 388 -2.34 17.98 -19.97
N GLN A 389 -2.83 19.19 -19.75
CA GLN A 389 -2.44 19.96 -18.56
C GLN A 389 -3.08 19.37 -17.32
N ASN A 390 -2.31 19.26 -16.25
CA ASN A 390 -2.79 18.82 -14.95
C ASN A 390 -2.09 19.63 -13.85
N PRO A 391 -2.85 20.28 -12.94
CA PRO A 391 -2.26 21.17 -11.92
C PRO A 391 -1.42 20.46 -10.88
N TRP A 392 -1.44 19.13 -10.82
CA TRP A 392 -0.75 18.33 -9.83
C TRP A 392 0.63 17.85 -10.28
N ILE A 393 1.02 18.08 -11.53
CA ILE A 393 2.29 17.57 -12.12
C ILE A 393 3.48 17.93 -11.24
N GLU A 394 3.63 19.20 -10.86
CA GLU A 394 4.77 19.68 -10.06
C GLU A 394 4.70 19.19 -8.60
N LEU A 395 3.49 18.99 -8.06
CA LEU A 395 3.29 18.52 -6.68
C LEU A 395 3.77 17.09 -6.49
N TYR A 396 3.45 16.22 -7.47
CA TYR A 396 3.74 14.78 -7.42
C TYR A 396 4.99 14.38 -8.21
N ASP A 397 5.71 15.32 -8.86
CA ASP A 397 6.87 15.03 -9.69
C ASP A 397 7.91 14.18 -8.94
N PRO A 398 8.31 13.02 -9.48
CA PRO A 398 9.31 12.16 -8.83
C PRO A 398 10.69 12.83 -8.70
N GLY A 399 10.99 13.85 -9.53
CA GLY A 399 12.19 14.66 -9.45
C GLY A 399 12.17 15.72 -8.35
N ARG A 400 10.99 15.99 -7.74
CA ARG A 400 10.86 17.06 -6.74
C ARG A 400 11.81 16.88 -5.55
N VAL A 401 12.27 18.01 -5.02
CA VAL A 401 13.06 18.10 -3.77
C VAL A 401 12.42 19.17 -2.89
N ARG A 402 12.09 18.82 -1.65
CA ARG A 402 11.55 19.75 -0.65
C ARG A 402 12.61 20.02 0.42
N THR A 403 13.02 21.25 0.56
CA THR A 403 14.03 21.64 1.57
C THR A 403 13.57 21.36 3.00
N GLY A 404 12.25 21.45 3.27
CA GLY A 404 11.65 21.09 4.56
C GLY A 404 11.75 19.62 4.93
N ALA A 405 11.97 18.72 3.96
CA ALA A 405 12.11 17.28 4.16
C ALA A 405 13.58 16.82 4.34
N ALA A 406 14.55 17.73 4.35
CA ALA A 406 15.96 17.38 4.41
C ALA A 406 16.35 16.58 5.67
N VAL A 407 15.76 16.90 6.80
CA VAL A 407 16.03 16.19 8.08
C VAL A 407 15.54 14.75 8.01
N GLU A 408 14.33 14.54 7.51
CA GLU A 408 13.76 13.18 7.37
C GLU A 408 14.54 12.38 6.33
N TRP A 409 14.93 13.01 5.22
CA TRP A 409 15.80 12.37 4.22
C TRP A 409 17.13 11.88 4.82
N VAL A 410 17.79 12.71 5.64
CA VAL A 410 19.05 12.32 6.33
C VAL A 410 18.81 11.18 7.30
N LYS A 411 17.74 11.24 8.09
CA LYS A 411 17.38 10.21 9.09
C LYS A 411 17.13 8.87 8.41
N GLU A 412 16.34 8.83 7.33
CA GLU A 412 16.02 7.60 6.63
C GLU A 412 17.24 6.98 5.95
N ASN A 413 18.07 7.79 5.26
CA ASN A 413 19.28 7.27 4.61
C ASN A 413 20.36 6.84 5.61
N LEU A 414 20.46 7.50 6.78
CA LEU A 414 21.32 7.04 7.86
C LEU A 414 20.82 5.70 8.43
N ASN A 415 19.50 5.53 8.60
CA ASN A 415 18.94 4.26 9.01
C ASN A 415 19.29 3.13 8.02
N VAL A 416 19.15 3.36 6.71
CA VAL A 416 19.56 2.41 5.68
C VAL A 416 21.05 2.06 5.80
N ALA A 417 21.91 3.05 5.98
CA ALA A 417 23.35 2.81 6.18
C ALA A 417 23.65 1.95 7.41
N LEU A 418 22.89 2.13 8.49
CA LEU A 418 23.01 1.30 9.71
C LEU A 418 22.62 -0.15 9.46
N GLN A 419 21.67 -0.45 8.57
CA GLN A 419 21.28 -1.83 8.27
C GLN A 419 22.42 -2.64 7.64
N TYR A 420 23.39 -2.01 6.98
CA TYR A 420 24.58 -2.71 6.48
C TYR A 420 25.49 -3.25 7.60
N THR A 421 25.33 -2.80 8.85
CA THR A 421 26.06 -3.38 9.99
C THR A 421 25.65 -4.83 10.25
N HIS A 422 24.49 -5.29 9.75
CA HIS A 422 24.07 -6.69 9.84
C HIS A 422 25.04 -7.67 9.16
N TRP A 423 25.87 -7.20 8.22
CA TRP A 423 26.97 -7.99 7.68
C TRP A 423 27.98 -8.43 8.76
N LEU A 424 28.14 -7.65 9.82
CA LEU A 424 29.09 -7.89 10.90
C LEU A 424 28.50 -8.72 12.06
N THR A 425 27.18 -8.99 12.07
CA THR A 425 26.52 -9.76 13.12
C THR A 425 26.79 -11.26 12.99
N LYS A 426 26.56 -12.03 14.07
CA LYS A 426 26.72 -13.48 14.09
C LYS A 426 25.57 -14.27 13.48
N GLY A 427 24.53 -13.61 12.97
CA GLY A 427 23.26 -14.24 12.59
C GLY A 427 22.26 -14.21 13.74
N ASP A 428 21.02 -14.68 13.47
CA ASP A 428 19.92 -14.69 14.45
C ASP A 428 20.04 -15.87 15.41
N VAL A 429 20.52 -17.00 14.91
CA VAL A 429 20.75 -18.25 15.65
C VAL A 429 22.12 -18.84 15.31
N ALA A 430 22.66 -19.67 16.21
CA ALA A 430 23.98 -20.26 16.03
C ALA A 430 23.96 -21.49 15.10
N SER A 431 22.86 -22.21 15.02
CA SER A 431 22.71 -23.40 14.18
C SER A 431 21.29 -23.60 13.68
N ILE A 432 21.15 -24.38 12.61
CA ILE A 432 19.87 -24.75 12.00
C ILE A 432 18.91 -25.44 12.97
N ASP A 433 19.45 -26.23 13.93
CA ASP A 433 18.64 -26.97 14.89
C ASP A 433 17.82 -26.06 15.84
N GLN A 434 18.24 -24.80 15.98
CA GLN A 434 17.54 -23.82 16.79
C GLN A 434 16.32 -23.20 16.07
N ILE A 435 16.17 -23.46 14.77
CA ILE A 435 15.03 -22.97 13.99
C ILE A 435 13.87 -23.96 14.17
N THR A 436 12.78 -23.49 14.77
CA THR A 436 11.56 -24.30 14.95
C THR A 436 10.85 -24.51 13.61
N PRO A 437 10.02 -25.56 13.44
CA PRO A 437 9.19 -25.73 12.24
C PRO A 437 8.33 -24.50 11.94
N ASN A 438 8.09 -24.23 10.66
CA ASN A 438 7.41 -23.05 10.11
C ASN A 438 8.09 -21.71 10.48
N ASN A 439 9.39 -21.73 10.71
CA ASN A 439 10.12 -20.52 11.06
C ASN A 439 11.39 -20.37 10.22
N GLY A 440 11.92 -19.15 10.19
CA GLY A 440 13.14 -18.81 9.48
C GLY A 440 14.11 -18.03 10.37
N ALA A 441 15.38 -18.10 10.03
CA ALA A 441 16.44 -17.32 10.67
C ALA A 441 17.64 -17.16 9.74
N VAL A 442 18.39 -16.08 9.90
CA VAL A 442 19.67 -15.88 9.23
C VAL A 442 20.78 -16.53 10.08
N ILE A 443 21.56 -17.39 9.46
CA ILE A 443 22.76 -17.98 10.06
C ILE A 443 24.03 -17.51 9.36
N VAL A 444 25.18 -17.73 9.99
CA VAL A 444 26.50 -17.54 9.37
C VAL A 444 27.14 -18.88 9.15
N GLU A 445 27.44 -19.21 7.91
CA GLU A 445 28.14 -20.45 7.55
C GLU A 445 29.28 -20.13 6.59
N SER A 446 30.50 -20.53 6.94
CA SER A 446 31.72 -20.25 6.15
C SER A 446 31.87 -18.76 5.78
N GLY A 447 31.48 -17.85 6.68
CA GLY A 447 31.56 -16.41 6.47
C GLY A 447 30.45 -15.83 5.58
N ARG A 448 29.46 -16.64 5.15
CA ARG A 448 28.32 -16.20 4.36
C ARG A 448 27.06 -16.08 5.22
N LYS A 449 26.20 -15.13 4.89
CA LYS A 449 24.86 -14.96 5.47
C LYS A 449 23.87 -15.82 4.69
N ILE A 450 23.24 -16.78 5.37
CA ILE A 450 22.31 -17.74 4.80
C ILE A 450 20.93 -17.54 5.43
N ALA A 451 19.91 -17.29 4.63
CA ALA A 451 18.52 -17.31 5.02
C ALA A 451 18.03 -18.77 5.04
N VAL A 452 17.66 -19.25 6.20
CA VAL A 452 17.23 -20.64 6.41
C VAL A 452 15.78 -20.67 6.87
N TYR A 453 14.93 -21.34 6.11
CA TYR A 453 13.55 -21.63 6.49
C TYR A 453 13.40 -23.13 6.75
N ARG A 454 12.73 -23.49 7.84
CA ARG A 454 12.39 -24.86 8.19
C ARG A 454 10.89 -25.06 8.06
N ASP A 455 10.45 -25.92 7.13
CA ASP A 455 9.04 -26.16 6.89
C ASP A 455 8.38 -27.04 7.99
N GLU A 456 7.06 -27.25 7.90
CA GLU A 456 6.28 -28.06 8.86
C GLU A 456 6.77 -29.47 9.00
N ARG A 457 7.36 -30.03 7.93
CA ARG A 457 7.88 -31.40 7.88
C ARG A 457 9.32 -31.49 8.38
N GLY A 458 9.91 -30.33 8.75
CA GLY A 458 11.30 -30.23 9.19
C GLY A 458 12.32 -30.14 8.05
N THR A 459 11.87 -30.05 6.78
CA THR A 459 12.76 -29.84 5.63
C THR A 459 13.38 -28.45 5.70
N VAL A 460 14.66 -28.36 5.43
CA VAL A 460 15.44 -27.13 5.47
C VAL A 460 15.60 -26.57 4.07
N HIS A 461 15.13 -25.32 3.88
CA HIS A 461 15.29 -24.57 2.65
C HIS A 461 16.32 -23.46 2.88
N ARG A 462 17.25 -23.28 1.97
CA ARG A 462 18.41 -22.38 2.12
C ARG A 462 18.50 -21.43 0.94
N ARG A 463 18.74 -20.15 1.23
CA ARG A 463 19.00 -19.09 0.24
C ARG A 463 20.09 -18.17 0.77
N SER A 464 20.72 -17.44 -0.12
CA SER A 464 21.54 -16.30 0.28
C SER A 464 20.67 -15.30 1.06
N ALA A 465 21.12 -14.82 2.21
CA ALA A 465 20.42 -13.75 2.93
C ALA A 465 20.71 -12.36 2.33
N VAL A 466 21.47 -12.28 1.25
CA VAL A 466 21.83 -11.02 0.59
C VAL A 466 20.76 -10.62 -0.40
N CYS A 467 20.10 -9.49 -0.16
CA CYS A 467 19.10 -8.94 -1.06
C CYS A 467 19.70 -8.58 -2.43
N PRO A 468 19.14 -9.09 -3.55
CA PRO A 468 19.69 -8.85 -4.89
C PRO A 468 19.58 -7.40 -5.38
N HIS A 469 18.85 -6.52 -4.66
CA HIS A 469 18.76 -5.10 -4.99
C HIS A 469 20.08 -4.38 -4.75
N LEU A 470 20.44 -4.10 -3.49
CA LEU A 470 21.66 -3.37 -3.11
C LEU A 470 22.45 -4.09 -1.99
N GLY A 471 22.27 -5.39 -1.80
CA GLY A 471 23.13 -6.20 -0.94
C GLY A 471 22.87 -6.10 0.57
N CYS A 472 21.75 -5.57 1.04
CA CYS A 472 21.35 -5.63 2.44
C CYS A 472 21.04 -7.07 2.88
N ILE A 473 21.21 -7.36 4.16
CA ILE A 473 20.82 -8.67 4.73
C ILE A 473 19.32 -8.64 5.03
N VAL A 474 18.57 -9.62 4.50
CA VAL A 474 17.15 -9.79 4.79
C VAL A 474 16.92 -10.32 6.21
N ALA A 475 15.76 -9.99 6.79
CA ALA A 475 15.30 -10.47 8.08
C ALA A 475 14.05 -11.36 7.91
N TRP A 476 13.88 -12.35 8.79
CA TRP A 476 12.68 -13.19 8.79
C TRP A 476 11.51 -12.44 9.44
N ASN A 477 10.36 -12.47 8.77
CA ASN A 477 9.09 -11.96 9.28
C ASN A 477 8.15 -13.14 9.58
N PRO A 478 7.97 -13.51 10.86
CA PRO A 478 7.17 -14.67 11.23
C PRO A 478 5.67 -14.49 10.96
N ALA A 479 5.15 -13.25 11.03
CA ALA A 479 3.73 -12.97 10.82
C ALA A 479 3.31 -13.17 9.36
N ALA A 480 4.16 -12.78 8.41
CA ALA A 480 3.90 -12.91 6.98
C ALA A 480 4.56 -14.16 6.36
N SER A 481 5.40 -14.87 7.11
CA SER A 481 6.26 -15.97 6.61
C SER A 481 7.08 -15.53 5.39
N THR A 482 7.76 -14.39 5.51
CA THR A 482 8.54 -13.76 4.44
C THR A 482 9.95 -13.38 4.89
N TRP A 483 10.84 -13.20 3.91
CA TRP A 483 12.13 -12.55 4.10
C TRP A 483 11.99 -11.10 3.67
N ASP A 484 12.17 -10.17 4.59
CA ASP A 484 11.97 -8.75 4.38
C ASP A 484 13.30 -7.99 4.41
N CYS A 485 13.57 -7.17 3.39
CA CYS A 485 14.79 -6.37 3.31
C CYS A 485 14.62 -5.05 4.07
N PRO A 486 15.41 -4.78 5.12
CA PRO A 486 15.23 -3.59 5.96
C PRO A 486 15.70 -2.29 5.30
N CYS A 487 16.37 -2.35 4.14
CA CYS A 487 16.90 -1.16 3.47
C CYS A 487 15.85 -0.49 2.58
N HIS A 488 15.26 -1.23 1.65
CA HIS A 488 14.36 -0.65 0.65
C HIS A 488 13.06 -1.48 0.47
N GLY A 489 12.77 -2.42 1.38
CA GLY A 489 11.49 -3.11 1.44
C GLY A 489 11.27 -4.23 0.43
N SER A 490 12.31 -4.76 -0.22
CA SER A 490 12.12 -5.99 -1.01
C SER A 490 11.64 -7.11 -0.11
N ARG A 491 10.61 -7.84 -0.55
CA ARG A 491 10.02 -8.96 0.19
C ARG A 491 10.08 -10.23 -0.65
N PHE A 492 10.41 -11.32 0.01
CA PHE A 492 10.52 -12.64 -0.62
C PHE A 492 9.68 -13.63 0.18
N ASP A 493 9.10 -14.60 -0.50
CA ASP A 493 8.41 -15.68 0.18
C ASP A 493 9.39 -16.54 1.01
N LYS A 494 8.86 -17.47 1.77
CA LYS A 494 9.64 -18.38 2.63
C LYS A 494 10.67 -19.21 1.85
N LEU A 495 10.52 -19.39 0.54
CA LEU A 495 11.44 -20.13 -0.33
C LEU A 495 12.41 -19.20 -1.09
N GLY A 496 12.32 -17.90 -0.88
CA GLY A 496 13.18 -16.88 -1.47
C GLY A 496 12.72 -16.35 -2.82
N ALA A 497 11.49 -16.67 -3.28
CA ALA A 497 10.91 -16.06 -4.47
C ALA A 497 10.46 -14.63 -4.15
N VAL A 498 10.78 -13.67 -5.04
CA VAL A 498 10.42 -12.26 -4.82
C VAL A 498 8.90 -12.08 -4.91
N ILE A 499 8.31 -11.48 -3.87
CA ILE A 499 6.90 -11.10 -3.78
C ILE A 499 6.75 -9.64 -4.19
N ASN A 500 7.57 -8.76 -3.58
CA ASN A 500 7.49 -7.32 -3.75
C ASN A 500 8.88 -6.73 -4.00
N GLY A 501 8.96 -5.74 -4.92
CA GLY A 501 10.20 -5.02 -5.24
C GLY A 501 10.78 -4.21 -4.07
N PRO A 502 11.88 -3.52 -4.33
CA PRO A 502 12.52 -3.25 -5.62
C PRO A 502 13.42 -4.36 -6.17
N SER A 503 13.66 -5.48 -5.46
CA SER A 503 14.48 -6.56 -6.01
C SER A 503 13.89 -7.08 -7.33
N PRO A 504 14.69 -7.13 -8.42
CA PRO A 504 14.21 -7.62 -9.71
C PRO A 504 14.15 -9.15 -9.80
N ARG A 505 14.77 -9.87 -8.87
CA ARG A 505 14.91 -11.32 -8.90
C ARG A 505 14.86 -11.95 -7.50
N ASN A 506 14.72 -13.27 -7.47
CA ASN A 506 14.69 -14.08 -6.26
C ASN A 506 16.02 -14.00 -5.47
N LEU A 507 15.98 -14.39 -4.19
CA LEU A 507 17.21 -14.65 -3.42
C LEU A 507 18.03 -15.73 -4.10
N ASP A 508 19.34 -15.51 -4.22
CA ASP A 508 20.25 -16.46 -4.84
C ASP A 508 20.33 -17.77 -4.05
N GLU A 509 20.77 -18.84 -4.67
CA GLU A 509 21.07 -20.10 -4.00
C GLU A 509 22.23 -19.90 -3.00
N ALA A 510 22.21 -20.64 -1.87
CA ALA A 510 23.18 -20.51 -0.78
C ALA A 510 24.50 -21.27 -1.04
#